data_f4088732b6319c4f0909999282e95940
#
_entry.id   f4088732b6319c4f0909999282e95940
#
_cell.length_a   1.000
_cell.length_b   1.000
_cell.length_c   1.000
_cell.angle_alpha   90.00
_cell.angle_beta   90.00
_cell.angle_gamma   90.00
#
_symmetry.space_group_name_H-M   'P 1'
#
loop_
_entity.id
_entity.type
_entity.pdbx_description
1 polymer ?
#
loop_
_entity_poly.entity_id
_entity_poly.type
_entity_poly.pdbx_seq_one_letter_code
_entity_poly.pdbx_strand_id
1 'polypeptide(L)'
;MAAVASYLADTSALARLRHHSVAAVLGPLIEAGLVATCGVIEFELGWAARSGKELDDLRADRDLGYEWLPTNDEDWRRALDVQATLWRRGQVRAVGLLDLLIAAVAERERVTVLHYDRDFDLIAEVTGQAMQWVVSRGTVP
;
A
#
# COMPACT_ATOMS: atom_id res chain seq x y z
N MET A 1 -14.74 -10.80 8.27
CA MET A 1 -14.26 -11.85 7.36
C MET A 1 -12.81 -11.54 7.00
N ALA A 2 -11.94 -12.54 7.02
CA ALA A 2 -10.54 -12.35 6.68
C ALA A 2 -10.38 -12.07 5.18
N ALA A 3 -9.36 -11.29 4.81
CA ALA A 3 -8.99 -11.08 3.42
C ALA A 3 -8.55 -12.40 2.77
N VAL A 4 -8.91 -12.60 1.51
CA VAL A 4 -8.42 -13.70 0.67
C VAL A 4 -7.03 -13.37 0.13
N ALA A 5 -6.80 -12.10 -0.24
CA ALA A 5 -5.50 -11.62 -0.69
C ALA A 5 -4.44 -11.73 0.41
N SER A 6 -3.19 -11.92 0.01
CA SER A 6 -2.05 -12.01 0.92
C SER A 6 -1.25 -10.70 1.00
N TYR A 7 -1.46 -9.80 0.04
CA TYR A 7 -0.68 -8.57 -0.12
C TYR A 7 -1.58 -7.35 -0.33
N LEU A 8 -1.13 -6.22 0.17
CA LEU A 8 -1.67 -4.91 -0.17
C LEU A 8 -0.57 -4.14 -0.91
N ALA A 9 -0.77 -3.89 -2.20
CA ALA A 9 0.25 -3.21 -3.02
C ALA A 9 0.11 -1.70 -2.89
N ASP A 10 1.14 -1.07 -2.33
CA ASP A 10 1.21 0.38 -2.22
C ASP A 10 1.42 1.05 -3.58
N THR A 11 1.02 2.31 -3.68
CA THR A 11 1.21 3.14 -4.88
C THR A 11 2.67 3.18 -5.31
N SER A 12 3.63 3.19 -4.37
CA SER A 12 5.06 3.18 -4.67
C SER A 12 5.51 1.96 -5.48
N ALA A 13 4.90 0.79 -5.22
CA ALA A 13 5.16 -0.41 -6.00
C ALA A 13 4.40 -0.37 -7.34
N LEU A 14 3.11 -0.01 -7.31
CA LEU A 14 2.25 0.04 -8.50
C LEU A 14 2.75 1.05 -9.54
N ALA A 15 3.28 2.18 -9.12
CA ALA A 15 3.85 3.20 -10.01
C ALA A 15 5.06 2.70 -10.81
N ARG A 16 5.65 1.58 -10.38
CA ARG A 16 6.83 0.97 -11.00
C ARG A 16 6.54 -0.29 -11.80
N LEU A 17 5.27 -0.59 -12.05
CA LEU A 17 4.85 -1.76 -12.83
C LEU A 17 5.42 -1.79 -14.25
N ARG A 18 5.77 -0.64 -14.83
CA ARG A 18 6.43 -0.54 -16.13
C ARG A 18 7.82 -1.18 -16.15
N HIS A 19 8.46 -1.33 -14.98
CA HIS A 19 9.76 -1.99 -14.88
C HIS A 19 9.58 -3.50 -14.85
N HIS A 20 10.32 -4.20 -15.72
CA HIS A 20 10.21 -5.65 -15.85
C HIS A 20 10.40 -6.40 -14.52
N SER A 21 11.35 -5.97 -13.71
CA SER A 21 11.62 -6.60 -12.42
C SER A 21 10.45 -6.50 -11.43
N VAL A 22 9.72 -5.38 -11.45
CA VAL A 22 8.53 -5.17 -10.63
C VAL A 22 7.35 -5.97 -11.18
N ALA A 23 7.13 -5.92 -12.50
CA ALA A 23 6.08 -6.69 -13.16
C ALA A 23 6.26 -8.19 -12.95
N ALA A 24 7.50 -8.68 -12.91
CA ALA A 24 7.80 -10.09 -12.67
C ALA A 24 7.36 -10.55 -11.28
N VAL A 25 7.34 -9.67 -10.29
CA VAL A 25 6.84 -9.96 -8.93
C VAL A 25 5.34 -9.75 -8.84
N LEU A 26 4.86 -8.57 -9.21
CA LEU A 26 3.44 -8.19 -9.05
C LEU A 26 2.51 -8.90 -10.03
N GLY A 27 2.91 -9.08 -11.27
CA GLY A 27 2.05 -9.65 -12.31
C GLY A 27 1.44 -11.00 -11.92
N PRO A 28 2.23 -12.01 -11.54
CA PRO A 28 1.70 -13.30 -11.11
C PRO A 28 0.79 -13.21 -9.88
N LEU A 29 1.10 -12.33 -8.93
CA LEU A 29 0.28 -12.14 -7.73
C LEU A 29 -1.07 -11.51 -8.07
N ILE A 30 -1.10 -10.53 -8.95
CA ILE A 30 -2.34 -9.89 -9.42
C ILE A 30 -3.19 -10.92 -10.16
N GLU A 31 -2.60 -11.66 -11.08
CA GLU A 31 -3.31 -12.69 -11.85
C GLU A 31 -3.90 -13.79 -10.95
N ALA A 32 -3.21 -14.12 -9.86
CA ALA A 32 -3.69 -15.11 -8.89
C ALA A 32 -4.75 -14.57 -7.92
N GLY A 33 -5.10 -13.28 -7.99
CA GLY A 33 -6.07 -12.66 -7.08
C GLY A 33 -5.54 -12.47 -5.65
N LEU A 34 -4.22 -12.39 -5.48
CA LEU A 34 -3.57 -12.31 -4.17
C LEU A 34 -3.25 -10.89 -3.73
N VAL A 35 -3.60 -9.89 -4.52
CA VAL A 35 -3.32 -8.47 -4.22
C VAL A 35 -4.61 -7.72 -3.91
N ALA A 36 -4.60 -7.03 -2.78
CA ALA A 36 -5.70 -6.18 -2.34
C ALA A 36 -5.39 -4.71 -2.61
N THR A 37 -6.41 -3.89 -2.47
CA THR A 37 -6.35 -2.43 -2.47
C THR A 37 -7.23 -1.87 -1.35
N CYS A 38 -7.10 -0.58 -1.08
CA CYS A 38 -7.97 0.15 -0.16
C CYS A 38 -8.20 1.57 -0.67
N GLY A 39 -9.13 2.28 -0.04
CA GLY A 39 -9.54 3.62 -0.49
C GLY A 39 -8.39 4.61 -0.62
N VAL A 40 -7.43 4.59 0.30
CA VAL A 40 -6.27 5.49 0.24
C VAL A 40 -5.47 5.29 -1.03
N ILE A 41 -5.19 4.03 -1.38
CA ILE A 41 -4.43 3.69 -2.58
C ILE A 41 -5.18 4.14 -3.84
N GLU A 42 -6.49 3.90 -3.90
CA GLU A 42 -7.32 4.33 -5.03
C GLU A 42 -7.35 5.85 -5.17
N PHE A 43 -7.38 6.59 -4.04
CA PHE A 43 -7.27 8.05 -4.06
C PHE A 43 -5.94 8.53 -4.64
N GLU A 44 -4.83 7.93 -4.22
CA GLU A 44 -3.50 8.31 -4.70
C GLU A 44 -3.35 8.05 -6.20
N LEU A 45 -3.80 6.88 -6.65
CA LEU A 45 -3.76 6.53 -8.08
C LEU A 45 -4.65 7.45 -8.90
N GLY A 46 -5.85 7.75 -8.40
CA GLY A 46 -6.79 8.65 -9.07
C GLY A 46 -6.28 10.08 -9.15
N TRP A 47 -5.57 10.53 -8.13
CA TRP A 47 -4.94 11.86 -8.12
C TRP A 47 -3.92 12.02 -9.25
N ALA A 48 -3.21 10.96 -9.60
CA ALA A 48 -2.21 10.98 -10.66
C ALA A 48 -2.79 10.86 -12.08
N ALA A 49 -4.08 10.62 -12.23
CA ALA A 49 -4.74 10.54 -13.55
C ALA A 49 -4.68 11.89 -14.26
N ARG A 50 -4.50 11.86 -15.58
CA ARG A 50 -4.35 13.06 -16.41
C ARG A 50 -5.64 13.52 -17.07
N SER A 51 -6.71 12.72 -16.97
CA SER A 51 -8.05 13.04 -17.52
C SER A 51 -9.11 12.20 -16.82
N GLY A 52 -10.37 12.62 -16.95
CA GLY A 52 -11.50 11.83 -16.44
C GLY A 52 -11.61 10.47 -17.11
N LYS A 53 -11.29 10.39 -18.41
CA LYS A 53 -11.30 9.11 -19.13
C LYS A 53 -10.22 8.16 -18.60
N GLU A 54 -9.01 8.67 -18.37
CA GLU A 54 -7.92 7.85 -17.80
C GLU A 54 -8.31 7.34 -16.41
N LEU A 55 -8.95 8.17 -15.59
CA LEU A 55 -9.45 7.77 -14.29
C LEU A 55 -10.50 6.66 -14.39
N ASP A 56 -11.48 6.80 -15.29
CA ASP A 56 -12.54 5.80 -15.47
C ASP A 56 -11.95 4.46 -15.93
N ASP A 57 -11.01 4.48 -16.88
CA ASP A 57 -10.33 3.29 -17.38
C ASP A 57 -9.52 2.61 -16.24
N LEU A 58 -8.81 3.41 -15.46
CA LEU A 58 -8.04 2.92 -14.32
C LEU A 58 -8.95 2.23 -13.30
N ARG A 59 -10.05 2.86 -12.93
CA ARG A 59 -10.97 2.28 -11.94
C ARG A 59 -11.61 0.99 -12.42
N ALA A 60 -11.98 0.91 -13.69
CA ALA A 60 -12.53 -0.31 -14.28
C ALA A 60 -11.53 -1.48 -14.20
N ASP A 61 -10.27 -1.23 -14.53
CA ASP A 61 -9.21 -2.25 -14.45
C ASP A 61 -8.96 -2.69 -13.02
N ARG A 62 -8.94 -1.75 -12.09
CA ARG A 62 -8.65 -2.05 -10.69
C ARG A 62 -9.80 -2.78 -9.99
N ASP A 63 -11.04 -2.47 -10.31
CA ASP A 63 -12.21 -3.16 -9.76
C ASP A 63 -12.19 -4.66 -10.05
N LEU A 64 -11.65 -5.06 -11.18
CA LEU A 64 -11.58 -6.46 -11.60
C LEU A 64 -10.38 -7.21 -11.01
N GLY A 65 -9.29 -6.51 -10.75
CA GLY A 65 -8.01 -7.14 -10.43
C GLY A 65 -7.63 -7.21 -8.95
N TYR A 66 -8.31 -6.46 -8.09
CA TYR A 66 -7.87 -6.28 -6.70
C TYR A 66 -9.01 -6.45 -5.71
N GLU A 67 -8.74 -7.15 -4.62
CA GLU A 67 -9.68 -7.28 -3.51
C GLU A 67 -9.76 -5.95 -2.76
N TRP A 68 -10.97 -5.45 -2.52
CA TRP A 68 -11.18 -4.23 -1.74
C TRP A 68 -11.13 -4.53 -0.24
N LEU A 69 -10.23 -3.83 0.48
CA LEU A 69 -10.16 -3.86 1.94
C LEU A 69 -10.78 -2.57 2.49
N PRO A 70 -11.77 -2.68 3.39
CA PRO A 70 -12.39 -1.48 3.97
C PRO A 70 -11.40 -0.75 4.88
N THR A 71 -11.61 0.55 5.03
CA THR A 71 -10.91 1.38 6.01
C THR A 71 -11.90 1.69 7.14
N ASN A 72 -11.58 1.25 8.34
CA ASN A 72 -12.46 1.37 9.49
C ASN A 72 -11.98 2.46 10.45
N ASP A 73 -12.85 2.88 11.38
CA ASP A 73 -12.49 3.85 12.41
C ASP A 73 -11.32 3.36 13.26
N GLU A 74 -11.23 2.09 13.54
CA GLU A 74 -10.09 1.50 14.26
C GLU A 74 -8.75 1.65 13.53
N ASP A 75 -8.75 1.70 12.20
CA ASP A 75 -7.55 1.93 11.41
C ASP A 75 -7.03 3.36 11.61
N TRP A 76 -7.94 4.33 11.66
CA TRP A 76 -7.61 5.72 11.98
C TRP A 76 -6.99 5.82 13.37
N ARG A 77 -7.59 5.16 14.36
CA ARG A 77 -7.09 5.15 15.74
C ARG A 77 -5.71 4.52 15.82
N ARG A 78 -5.51 3.41 15.12
CA ARG A 78 -4.20 2.74 15.06
C ARG A 78 -3.15 3.66 14.41
N ALA A 79 -3.49 4.30 13.30
CA ALA A 79 -2.59 5.25 12.62
C ALA A 79 -2.19 6.41 13.55
N LEU A 80 -3.14 6.94 14.32
CA LEU A 80 -2.86 7.98 15.32
C LEU A 80 -1.90 7.50 16.41
N ASP A 81 -2.04 6.27 16.88
CA ASP A 81 -1.15 5.69 17.90
C ASP A 81 0.27 5.51 17.35
N VAL A 82 0.41 5.03 16.11
CA VAL A 82 1.71 4.89 15.46
C VAL A 82 2.35 6.27 15.25
N GLN A 83 1.56 7.24 14.81
CA GLN A 83 2.03 8.63 14.68
C GLN A 83 2.59 9.17 16.02
N ALA A 84 1.89 8.94 17.12
CA ALA A 84 2.33 9.37 18.43
C ALA A 84 3.68 8.74 18.83
N THR A 85 3.86 7.45 18.52
CA THR A 85 5.14 6.76 18.76
C THR A 85 6.26 7.33 17.92
N LEU A 86 6.00 7.61 16.63
CA LEU A 86 6.98 8.23 15.75
C LEU A 86 7.38 9.64 16.24
N TRP A 87 6.43 10.41 16.77
CA TRP A 87 6.72 11.70 17.41
C TRP A 87 7.72 11.55 18.56
N ARG A 88 7.49 10.56 19.43
CA ARG A 88 8.39 10.30 20.59
C ARG A 88 9.79 9.87 20.13
N ARG A 89 9.91 9.24 18.98
CA ARG A 89 11.18 8.83 18.38
C ARG A 89 11.84 9.91 17.52
N GLY A 90 11.19 11.07 17.35
CA GLY A 90 11.68 12.14 16.48
C GLY A 90 11.61 11.80 14.99
N GLN A 91 10.77 10.85 14.58
CA GLN A 91 10.70 10.32 13.22
C GLN A 91 9.38 10.63 12.48
N VAL A 92 8.45 11.34 13.12
CA VAL A 92 7.10 11.53 12.56
C VAL A 92 7.11 12.19 11.18
N ARG A 93 8.02 13.13 10.93
CA ARG A 93 8.08 13.85 9.65
C ARG A 93 8.83 13.07 8.54
N ALA A 94 9.41 11.93 8.89
CA ALA A 94 10.07 11.05 7.94
C ALA A 94 9.08 10.08 7.25
N VAL A 95 7.81 10.06 7.69
CA VAL A 95 6.80 9.14 7.21
C VAL A 95 5.60 9.91 6.66
N GLY A 96 5.14 9.54 5.47
CA GLY A 96 3.94 10.12 4.86
C GLY A 96 2.68 9.79 5.65
N LEU A 97 1.77 10.76 5.76
CA LEU A 97 0.54 10.61 6.56
C LEU A 97 -0.34 9.44 6.07
N LEU A 98 -0.51 9.31 4.76
CA LEU A 98 -1.36 8.28 4.19
C LEU A 98 -0.76 6.88 4.33
N ASP A 99 0.57 6.77 4.40
CA ASP A 99 1.25 5.50 4.60
C ASP A 99 0.91 4.89 5.96
N LEU A 100 0.70 5.74 6.98
CA LEU A 100 0.25 5.28 8.30
C LEU A 100 -1.12 4.60 8.23
N LEU A 101 -2.03 5.15 7.44
CA LEU A 101 -3.37 4.59 7.30
C LEU A 101 -3.35 3.31 6.46
N ILE A 102 -2.58 3.29 5.37
CA ILE A 102 -2.39 2.08 4.55
C ILE A 102 -1.84 0.95 5.43
N ALA A 103 -0.82 1.23 6.23
CA ALA A 103 -0.22 0.25 7.13
C ALA A 103 -1.22 -0.26 8.17
N ALA A 104 -2.07 0.62 8.72
CA ALA A 104 -3.08 0.23 9.70
C ALA A 104 -4.12 -0.74 9.09
N VAL A 105 -4.59 -0.46 7.88
CA VAL A 105 -5.51 -1.36 7.15
C VAL A 105 -4.86 -2.73 6.94
N ALA A 106 -3.62 -2.75 6.45
CA ALA A 106 -2.88 -3.98 6.21
C ALA A 106 -2.66 -4.79 7.49
N GLU A 107 -2.33 -4.13 8.59
CA GLU A 107 -2.12 -4.79 9.89
C GLU A 107 -3.41 -5.46 10.35
N ARG A 108 -4.54 -4.77 10.32
CA ARG A 108 -5.83 -5.32 10.74
C ARG A 108 -6.25 -6.51 9.85
N GLU A 109 -6.06 -6.39 8.55
CA GLU A 109 -6.43 -7.43 7.58
C GLU A 109 -5.39 -8.56 7.49
N ARG A 110 -4.26 -8.44 8.17
CA ARG A 110 -3.17 -9.43 8.20
C ARG A 110 -2.60 -9.74 6.83
N VAL A 111 -2.44 -8.70 6.02
CA VAL A 111 -1.78 -8.79 4.72
C VAL A 111 -0.42 -8.09 4.77
N THR A 112 0.50 -8.51 3.91
CA THR A 112 1.80 -7.89 3.79
C THR A 112 1.71 -6.68 2.86
N VAL A 113 2.27 -5.54 3.25
CA VAL A 113 2.39 -4.38 2.35
C VAL A 113 3.54 -4.63 1.38
N LEU A 114 3.23 -4.66 0.09
CA LEU A 114 4.24 -4.63 -0.99
C LEU A 114 4.49 -3.19 -1.37
N HIS A 115 5.72 -2.72 -1.24
CA HIS A 115 6.04 -1.31 -1.41
C HIS A 115 7.41 -1.08 -2.05
N TYR A 116 7.68 0.17 -2.39
CA TYR A 116 8.99 0.65 -2.80
C TYR A 116 9.27 2.00 -2.14
N ASP A 117 9.08 2.05 -0.80
CA ASP A 117 9.22 3.26 0.00
C ASP A 117 9.71 2.91 1.41
N ARG A 118 10.83 3.49 1.82
CA ARG A 118 11.42 3.27 3.15
C ARG A 118 10.52 3.69 4.31
N ASP A 119 9.50 4.53 4.06
CA ASP A 119 8.56 4.94 5.09
C ASP A 119 7.92 3.72 5.75
N PHE A 120 7.64 2.68 4.99
CA PHE A 120 7.07 1.43 5.51
C PHE A 120 8.05 0.66 6.39
N ASP A 121 9.36 0.78 6.17
CA ASP A 121 10.36 0.19 7.07
C ASP A 121 10.29 0.87 8.44
N LEU A 122 10.17 2.20 8.48
CA LEU A 122 10.04 2.96 9.72
C LEU A 122 8.74 2.61 10.47
N ILE A 123 7.65 2.44 9.75
CA ILE A 123 6.38 2.00 10.33
C ILE A 123 6.52 0.59 10.92
N ALA A 124 7.16 -0.32 10.20
CA ALA A 124 7.37 -1.69 10.65
C ALA A 124 8.22 -1.76 11.92
N GLU A 125 9.17 -0.85 12.11
CA GLU A 125 9.95 -0.75 13.35
C GLU A 125 9.06 -0.47 14.57
N VAL A 126 7.95 0.24 14.37
CA VAL A 126 6.98 0.53 15.43
C VAL A 126 5.98 -0.61 15.61
N THR A 127 5.44 -1.14 14.54
CA THR A 127 4.29 -2.06 14.56
C THR A 127 4.70 -3.53 14.59
N GLY A 128 5.84 -3.87 14.03
CA GLY A 128 6.25 -5.27 13.83
C GLY A 128 5.49 -5.98 12.71
N GLN A 129 4.63 -5.26 11.96
CA GLN A 129 3.84 -5.88 10.89
C GLN A 129 4.67 -6.26 9.67
N ALA A 130 4.14 -7.18 8.85
CA ALA A 130 4.80 -7.66 7.65
C ALA A 130 4.83 -6.56 6.57
N MET A 131 6.02 -6.21 6.14
CA MET A 131 6.30 -5.29 5.03
C MET A 131 7.30 -5.95 4.10
N GLN A 132 7.16 -5.71 2.79
CA GLN A 132 8.07 -6.30 1.81
C GLN A 132 8.35 -5.30 0.70
N TRP A 133 9.62 -5.07 0.41
CA TRP A 133 10.04 -4.37 -0.80
C TRP A 133 9.66 -5.22 -2.01
N VAL A 134 8.98 -4.62 -2.98
CA VAL A 134 8.57 -5.32 -4.20
C VAL A 134 9.78 -5.82 -5.01
N VAL A 135 10.84 -5.02 -5.03
CA VAL A 135 12.20 -5.38 -5.46
C VAL A 135 13.17 -4.68 -4.52
N SER A 136 14.42 -5.11 -4.48
CA SER A 136 15.41 -4.51 -3.59
C SER A 136 15.55 -3.00 -3.82
N ARG A 137 15.65 -2.25 -2.74
CA ARG A 137 15.81 -0.80 -2.77
C ARG A 137 16.98 -0.40 -3.68
N GLY A 138 16.74 0.59 -4.54
CA GLY A 138 17.75 1.08 -5.49
C GLY A 138 17.84 0.29 -6.79
N THR A 139 17.05 -0.78 -6.96
CA THR A 139 17.03 -1.60 -8.18
C THR A 139 16.39 -0.87 -9.37
N VAL A 140 15.36 -0.08 -9.10
CA VAL A 140 14.65 0.73 -10.11
C VAL A 140 14.52 2.17 -9.65
N PRO A 141 14.37 3.14 -10.60
CA PRO A 141 14.14 4.55 -10.24
C PRO A 141 12.86 4.77 -9.46
#